data_6a624ac095a3dfed5c1ae4f3d35f23a0
#
_entry.id   6a624ac095a3dfed5c1ae4f3d35f23a0
#
_cell.length_a   1.000
_cell.length_b   1.000
_cell.length_c   1.000
_cell.angle_alpha   90.00
_cell.angle_beta   90.00
_cell.angle_gamma   90.00
#
_symmetry.space_group_name_H-M   'P 1'
#
loop_
_entity.id
_entity.type
_entity.pdbx_description
1 polymer ?
#
loop_
_entity_poly.entity_id
_entity_poly.type
_entity_poly.pdbx_seq_one_letter_code
_entity_poly.pdbx_strand_id
1 'polypeptide(L)'
;MYWKRQVCLVFNDLNLEVFEPFERAKPLIQQESEWAYDVARSNFHDLKESDCIFAIVNGNPPDEGVMIELGIAIALKKEIFLFRDDFRNCADSNQYPLNLMLFLGLPKDDWEKYYFESLQDIKSNKKRFVEWAEN
;
A
#
# COMPACT_ATOMS: atom_id res chain seq x y z
N MET A 1 12.49 7.80 -4.42
CA MET A 1 12.18 6.64 -3.60
C MET A 1 12.36 5.35 -4.37
N TYR A 2 13.37 4.65 -4.01
CA TYR A 2 13.81 3.43 -4.72
C TYR A 2 12.73 2.35 -4.73
N TRP A 3 12.24 1.97 -3.56
CA TRP A 3 11.30 0.85 -3.41
C TRP A 3 9.99 1.06 -4.17
N LYS A 4 9.45 2.26 -4.11
CA LYS A 4 8.21 2.60 -4.82
C LYS A 4 8.33 2.37 -6.32
N ARG A 5 9.42 2.84 -6.90
CA ARG A 5 9.67 2.66 -8.33
C ARG A 5 9.79 1.19 -8.72
N GLN A 6 10.52 0.41 -7.92
CA GLN A 6 10.71 -1.02 -8.17
C GLN A 6 9.38 -1.79 -8.07
N VAL A 7 8.57 -1.46 -7.09
CA VAL A 7 7.25 -2.06 -6.92
C VAL A 7 6.35 -1.74 -8.11
N CYS A 8 6.34 -0.49 -8.57
CA CYS A 8 5.54 -0.10 -9.74
C CYS A 8 5.97 -0.84 -11.01
N LEU A 9 7.27 -1.11 -11.17
CA LEU A 9 7.75 -1.90 -12.31
C LEU A 9 7.19 -3.33 -12.27
N VAL A 10 7.14 -3.94 -11.08
CA VAL A 10 6.52 -5.27 -10.91
C VAL A 10 5.04 -5.23 -11.30
N PHE A 11 4.32 -4.19 -10.89
CA PHE A 11 2.90 -4.05 -11.21
C PHE A 11 2.68 -3.90 -12.72
N ASN A 12 3.51 -3.12 -13.39
CA ASN A 12 3.45 -2.97 -14.85
C ASN A 12 3.68 -4.30 -15.56
N ASP A 13 4.61 -5.12 -15.08
CA ASP A 13 4.86 -6.46 -15.61
C ASP A 13 3.64 -7.37 -15.48
N LEU A 14 2.79 -7.13 -14.48
CA LEU A 14 1.55 -7.87 -14.25
C LEU A 14 0.34 -7.25 -14.94
N ASN A 15 0.54 -6.23 -15.77
CA ASN A 15 -0.51 -5.50 -16.50
C ASN A 15 -1.55 -4.84 -15.60
N LEU A 16 -1.12 -4.36 -14.43
CA LEU A 16 -1.98 -3.64 -13.50
C LEU A 16 -1.95 -2.14 -13.80
N GLU A 17 -3.11 -1.50 -13.71
CA GLU A 17 -3.20 -0.04 -13.72
C GLU A 17 -2.84 0.47 -12.33
N VAL A 18 -1.84 1.36 -12.25
CA VAL A 18 -1.30 1.84 -10.98
C VAL A 18 -1.65 3.30 -10.77
N PHE A 19 -2.35 3.59 -9.67
CA PHE A 19 -2.58 4.96 -9.19
C PHE A 19 -1.49 5.28 -8.16
N GLU A 20 -0.40 5.89 -8.63
CA GLU A 20 0.71 6.27 -7.76
C GLU A 20 0.49 7.72 -7.30
N PRO A 21 0.34 7.99 -5.97
CA PRO A 21 -0.12 9.29 -5.49
C PRO A 21 0.74 10.49 -5.91
N PHE A 22 2.07 10.35 -5.91
CA PHE A 22 2.95 11.46 -6.31
C PHE A 22 2.82 11.79 -7.79
N GLU A 23 2.73 10.79 -8.66
CA GLU A 23 2.55 11.01 -10.08
C GLU A 23 1.18 11.63 -10.36
N ARG A 24 0.17 11.18 -9.66
CA ARG A 24 -1.20 11.72 -9.77
C ARG A 24 -1.30 13.14 -9.25
N ALA A 25 -0.48 13.52 -8.27
CA ALA A 25 -0.49 14.84 -7.67
C ALA A 25 0.19 15.91 -8.51
N LYS A 26 1.14 15.54 -9.38
CA LYS A 26 1.95 16.50 -10.15
C LYS A 26 1.12 17.55 -10.90
N PRO A 27 0.09 17.18 -11.68
CA PRO A 27 -0.72 18.18 -12.38
C PRO A 27 -1.47 19.12 -11.43
N LEU A 28 -1.91 18.62 -10.29
CA LEU A 28 -2.66 19.42 -9.30
C LEU A 28 -1.76 20.41 -8.57
N ILE A 29 -0.53 20.01 -8.23
CA ILE A 29 0.44 20.88 -7.57
C ILE A 29 0.84 22.05 -8.46
N GLN A 30 0.84 21.88 -9.77
CA GLN A 30 1.14 22.95 -10.75
C GLN A 30 0.02 23.98 -10.86
N GLN A 31 -1.17 23.69 -10.35
CA GLN A 31 -2.29 24.65 -10.27
C GLN A 31 -2.10 25.47 -8.98
N GLU A 32 -2.06 26.78 -9.10
CA GLU A 32 -1.51 27.69 -8.09
C GLU A 32 -2.26 27.82 -6.77
N SER A 33 -3.50 27.33 -6.59
CA SER A 33 -4.24 27.54 -5.34
C SER A 33 -4.93 26.27 -4.86
N GLU A 34 -4.92 26.07 -3.54
CA GLU A 34 -5.63 24.99 -2.83
C GLU A 34 -5.28 23.56 -3.31
N TRP A 35 -4.10 23.41 -3.91
CA TRP A 35 -3.66 22.12 -4.46
C TRP A 35 -3.62 21.01 -3.41
N ALA A 36 -3.31 21.36 -2.14
CA ALA A 36 -3.20 20.35 -1.08
C ALA A 36 -4.52 19.63 -0.84
N TYR A 37 -5.62 20.38 -0.78
CA TYR A 37 -6.96 19.81 -0.65
C TYR A 37 -7.34 18.99 -1.86
N ASP A 38 -7.05 19.48 -3.05
CA ASP A 38 -7.34 18.77 -4.30
C ASP A 38 -6.55 17.48 -4.41
N VAL A 39 -5.28 17.47 -3.99
CA VAL A 39 -4.47 16.23 -3.91
C VAL A 39 -5.09 15.24 -2.94
N ALA A 40 -5.49 15.70 -1.76
CA ALA A 40 -6.13 14.82 -0.77
C ALA A 40 -7.41 14.21 -1.30
N ARG A 41 -8.25 15.01 -1.97
CA ARG A 41 -9.49 14.51 -2.61
C ARG A 41 -9.20 13.51 -3.71
N SER A 42 -8.19 13.79 -4.55
CA SER A 42 -7.78 12.90 -5.64
C SER A 42 -7.30 11.56 -5.09
N ASN A 43 -6.49 11.58 -4.04
CA ASN A 43 -6.01 10.36 -3.39
C ASN A 43 -7.17 9.54 -2.83
N PHE A 44 -8.13 10.18 -2.20
CA PHE A 44 -9.33 9.50 -1.69
C PHE A 44 -10.17 8.91 -2.81
N HIS A 45 -10.34 9.64 -3.90
CA HIS A 45 -11.07 9.17 -5.08
C HIS A 45 -10.39 7.93 -5.68
N ASP A 46 -9.07 7.99 -5.90
CA ASP A 46 -8.31 6.86 -6.45
C ASP A 46 -8.40 5.63 -5.52
N LEU A 47 -8.37 5.86 -4.23
CA LEU A 47 -8.53 4.79 -3.24
C LEU A 47 -9.88 4.10 -3.37
N LYS A 48 -10.95 4.89 -3.53
CA LYS A 48 -12.32 4.35 -3.71
C LYS A 48 -12.46 3.56 -4.99
N GLU A 49 -11.85 4.03 -6.07
CA GLU A 49 -11.93 3.39 -7.40
C GLU A 49 -11.00 2.18 -7.54
N SER A 50 -10.01 2.05 -6.67
CA SER A 50 -9.04 0.95 -6.75
C SER A 50 -9.64 -0.38 -6.29
N ASP A 51 -9.17 -1.46 -6.90
CA ASP A 51 -9.54 -2.82 -6.49
C ASP A 51 -8.72 -3.30 -5.30
N CYS A 52 -7.49 -2.79 -5.16
CA CYS A 52 -6.64 -3.12 -4.02
C CYS A 52 -5.72 -1.96 -3.66
N ILE A 53 -5.20 -2.04 -2.46
CA ILE A 53 -4.17 -1.12 -1.96
C ILE A 53 -2.90 -1.93 -1.68
N PHE A 54 -1.81 -1.54 -2.32
CA PHE A 54 -0.48 -2.07 -2.03
C PHE A 54 0.31 -0.97 -1.31
N ALA A 55 0.49 -1.14 -0.01
CA ALA A 55 1.07 -0.09 0.83
C ALA A 55 2.51 -0.42 1.21
N ILE A 56 3.42 0.52 0.96
CA ILE A 56 4.79 0.46 1.46
C ILE A 56 4.80 1.10 2.84
N VAL A 57 5.02 0.27 3.86
CA VAL A 57 4.92 0.67 5.28
C VAL A 57 6.30 0.71 5.93
N ASN A 58 7.31 1.13 5.19
CA ASN A 58 8.64 1.42 5.72
C ASN A 58 8.59 2.66 6.62
N GLY A 59 9.59 2.78 7.47
CA GLY A 59 9.66 3.87 8.43
C GLY A 59 9.45 3.40 9.87
N ASN A 60 9.84 4.25 10.81
CA ASN A 60 9.73 3.95 12.24
C ASN A 60 9.32 5.22 12.98
N PRO A 61 8.00 5.50 13.09
CA PRO A 61 6.87 4.73 12.54
C PRO A 61 6.69 4.93 11.03
N PRO A 62 5.84 4.12 10.37
CA PRO A 62 5.46 4.34 8.98
C PRO A 62 4.81 5.71 8.75
N ASP A 63 4.81 6.15 7.49
CA ASP A 63 4.23 7.42 7.08
C ASP A 63 2.76 7.55 7.50
N GLU A 64 2.42 8.70 8.10
CA GLU A 64 1.08 8.93 8.63
C GLU A 64 0.00 8.98 7.55
N GLY A 65 0.32 9.51 6.35
CA GLY A 65 -0.61 9.53 5.22
C GLY A 65 -0.96 8.12 4.76
N VAL A 66 0.04 7.24 4.67
CA VAL A 66 -0.18 5.82 4.33
C VAL A 66 -1.06 5.14 5.40
N MET A 67 -0.86 5.48 6.66
CA MET A 67 -1.67 4.93 7.75
C MET A 67 -3.14 5.34 7.61
N ILE A 68 -3.41 6.59 7.24
CA ILE A 68 -4.77 7.08 7.01
C ILE A 68 -5.40 6.36 5.81
N GLU A 69 -4.66 6.24 4.71
CA GLU A 69 -5.13 5.53 3.51
C GLU A 69 -5.47 4.07 3.82
N LEU A 70 -4.63 3.38 4.60
CA LEU A 70 -4.91 2.02 5.03
C LEU A 70 -6.15 1.91 5.90
N GLY A 71 -6.35 2.86 6.81
CA GLY A 71 -7.58 2.90 7.62
C GLY A 71 -8.83 3.04 6.77
N ILE A 72 -8.78 3.89 5.75
CA ILE A 72 -9.89 4.06 4.80
C ILE A 72 -10.10 2.78 4.00
N ALA A 73 -9.02 2.16 3.51
CA ALA A 73 -9.11 0.92 2.73
C ALA A 73 -9.72 -0.22 3.54
N ILE A 74 -9.38 -0.33 4.83
CA ILE A 74 -9.97 -1.30 5.74
C ILE A 74 -11.48 -1.07 5.86
N ALA A 75 -11.88 0.18 6.07
CA ALA A 75 -13.31 0.55 6.19
C ALA A 75 -14.09 0.27 4.91
N LEU A 76 -13.47 0.47 3.76
CA LEU A 76 -14.07 0.20 2.45
C LEU A 76 -13.95 -1.27 2.03
N LYS A 77 -13.35 -2.12 2.86
CA LYS A 77 -13.16 -3.56 2.60
C LYS A 77 -12.40 -3.84 1.31
N LYS A 78 -11.41 -3.02 1.02
CA LYS A 78 -10.52 -3.23 -0.12
C LYS A 78 -9.55 -4.37 0.17
N GLU A 79 -9.09 -5.03 -0.89
CA GLU A 79 -7.97 -5.96 -0.79
C GLU A 79 -6.71 -5.18 -0.42
N ILE A 80 -5.97 -5.65 0.58
CA ILE A 80 -4.82 -4.92 1.11
C ILE A 80 -3.59 -5.83 1.10
N PHE A 81 -2.47 -5.27 0.62
CA PHE A 81 -1.16 -5.90 0.67
C PHE A 81 -0.19 -4.93 1.32
N LEU A 82 0.67 -5.42 2.21
CA LEU A 82 1.65 -4.61 2.92
C LEU A 82 3.07 -5.01 2.52
N PHE A 83 3.91 -4.02 2.25
CA PHE A 83 5.32 -4.21 1.94
C PHE A 83 6.18 -3.45 2.96
N ARG A 84 7.11 -4.17 3.61
CA ARG A 84 8.06 -3.54 4.52
C ARG A 84 9.44 -4.18 4.35
N ASP A 85 10.38 -3.39 3.87
CA ASP A 85 11.80 -3.73 3.77
C ASP A 85 12.59 -2.84 4.74
N ASP A 86 12.19 -2.82 5.99
CA ASP A 86 12.79 -2.03 7.06
C ASP A 86 12.98 -2.93 8.27
N PHE A 87 14.22 -3.12 8.68
CA PHE A 87 14.57 -4.04 9.77
C PHE A 87 14.17 -3.52 11.14
N ARG A 88 13.85 -2.22 11.27
CA ARG A 88 13.53 -1.62 12.57
C ARG A 88 12.19 -2.12 13.06
N ASN A 89 12.15 -2.46 14.35
CA ASN A 89 10.92 -2.90 15.00
C ASN A 89 10.13 -1.68 15.49
N CYS A 90 8.86 -1.62 15.10
CA CYS A 90 7.91 -0.64 15.63
C CYS A 90 6.56 -1.28 16.00
N ALA A 91 6.60 -2.57 16.34
CA ALA A 91 5.41 -3.33 16.72
C ALA A 91 4.93 -2.93 18.13
N ASP A 92 3.62 -2.99 18.32
CA ASP A 92 2.95 -2.80 19.61
C ASP A 92 2.47 -4.11 20.24
N SER A 93 2.79 -5.24 19.61
CA SER A 93 2.51 -6.58 20.14
C SER A 93 3.61 -7.55 19.72
N ASN A 94 3.59 -8.76 20.31
CA ASN A 94 4.48 -9.85 19.88
C ASN A 94 3.84 -10.74 18.80
N GLN A 95 2.63 -10.41 18.35
CA GLN A 95 1.89 -11.21 17.38
C GLN A 95 2.03 -10.70 15.96
N TYR A 96 2.27 -9.39 15.77
CA TYR A 96 2.40 -8.76 14.47
C TYR A 96 3.68 -7.93 14.39
N PRO A 97 4.28 -7.81 13.20
CA PRO A 97 5.52 -7.04 13.03
C PRO A 97 5.35 -5.52 13.06
N LEU A 98 4.12 -5.03 13.00
CA LEU A 98 3.76 -3.61 13.01
C LEU A 98 2.58 -3.39 13.93
N ASN A 99 2.06 -2.17 13.97
CA ASN A 99 0.85 -1.84 14.73
C ASN A 99 -0.28 -2.81 14.37
N LEU A 100 -0.92 -3.36 15.40
CA LEU A 100 -1.96 -4.39 15.25
C LEU A 100 -3.12 -3.95 14.34
N MET A 101 -3.45 -2.66 14.30
CA MET A 101 -4.56 -2.17 13.49
C MET A 101 -4.32 -2.31 11.99
N LEU A 102 -3.05 -2.38 11.55
CA LEU A 102 -2.73 -2.60 10.14
C LEU A 102 -3.16 -3.98 9.65
N PHE A 103 -3.23 -4.94 10.55
CA PHE A 103 -3.55 -6.33 10.20
C PHE A 103 -5.05 -6.62 10.26
N LEU A 104 -5.85 -5.65 10.73
CA LEU A 104 -7.31 -5.78 10.75
C LEU A 104 -7.88 -5.96 9.35
N GLY A 105 -7.25 -5.38 8.34
CA GLY A 105 -7.67 -5.53 6.94
C GLY A 105 -7.21 -6.81 6.26
N LEU A 106 -6.43 -7.66 6.94
CA LEU A 106 -5.89 -8.90 6.40
C LEU A 106 -6.59 -10.11 7.05
N PRO A 107 -6.58 -11.28 6.38
CA PRO A 107 -7.12 -12.49 6.99
C PRO A 107 -6.37 -12.84 8.27
N LYS A 108 -7.12 -13.18 9.31
CA LYS A 108 -6.54 -13.49 10.62
C LYS A 108 -5.51 -14.62 10.56
N ASP A 109 -5.81 -15.69 9.84
CA ASP A 109 -4.98 -16.90 9.85
C ASP A 109 -3.98 -16.97 8.69
N ASP A 110 -4.09 -16.08 7.72
CA ASP A 110 -3.29 -16.08 6.49
C ASP A 110 -2.61 -14.74 6.22
N TRP A 111 -2.50 -13.87 7.21
CA TRP A 111 -2.01 -12.50 6.98
C TRP A 111 -0.59 -12.47 6.38
N GLU A 112 0.26 -13.45 6.70
CA GLU A 112 1.63 -13.50 6.17
C GLU A 112 1.67 -13.61 4.65
N LYS A 113 0.64 -14.15 4.02
CA LYS A 113 0.54 -14.24 2.56
C LYS A 113 0.28 -12.88 1.91
N TYR A 114 -0.10 -11.88 2.70
CA TYR A 114 -0.39 -10.51 2.27
C TYR A 114 0.67 -9.52 2.72
N TYR A 115 1.73 -10.01 3.37
CA TYR A 115 2.82 -9.22 3.91
C TYR A 115 4.12 -9.59 3.21
N PHE A 116 4.82 -8.61 2.67
CA PHE A 116 6.00 -8.78 1.81
C PHE A 116 7.20 -8.08 2.43
N GLU A 117 8.34 -8.74 2.44
CA GLU A 117 9.57 -8.21 3.01
C GLU A 117 10.65 -7.96 1.95
N SER A 118 10.39 -8.36 0.70
CA SER A 118 11.34 -8.17 -0.41
C SER A 118 10.58 -8.08 -1.73
N LEU A 119 11.28 -7.59 -2.77
CA LEU A 119 10.71 -7.55 -4.13
C LEU A 119 10.42 -8.95 -4.67
N GLN A 120 11.25 -9.94 -4.32
CA GLN A 120 11.06 -11.32 -4.74
C GLN A 120 9.76 -11.90 -4.18
N ASP A 121 9.40 -11.52 -2.96
CA ASP A 121 8.16 -11.99 -2.32
C ASP A 121 6.92 -11.62 -3.15
N ILE A 122 6.94 -10.47 -3.83
CA ILE A 122 5.76 -9.98 -4.56
C ILE A 122 5.33 -10.97 -5.63
N LYS A 123 6.29 -11.57 -6.33
CA LYS A 123 6.02 -12.56 -7.40
C LYS A 123 5.97 -14.01 -6.89
N SER A 124 6.15 -14.23 -5.61
CA SER A 124 6.18 -15.57 -5.02
C SER A 124 4.79 -16.22 -5.07
N ASN A 125 4.75 -17.49 -5.49
CA ASN A 125 3.52 -18.28 -5.45
C ASN A 125 3.09 -18.67 -4.02
N LYS A 126 3.95 -18.44 -3.04
CA LYS A 126 3.61 -18.61 -1.63
C LYS A 126 2.84 -17.43 -1.05
N LYS A 127 2.78 -16.34 -1.81
CA LYS A 127 2.05 -15.12 -1.45
C LYS A 127 0.81 -14.95 -2.32
N ARG A 128 -0.07 -14.04 -1.95
CA ARG A 128 -1.39 -13.89 -2.59
C ARG A 128 -1.44 -12.87 -3.72
N PHE A 129 -0.41 -12.05 -3.90
CA PHE A 129 -0.51 -10.91 -4.81
C PHE A 129 -0.66 -11.33 -6.27
N VAL A 130 0.19 -12.22 -6.75
CA VAL A 130 0.15 -12.68 -8.15
C VAL A 130 -1.16 -13.42 -8.42
N GLU A 131 -1.59 -14.28 -7.51
CA GLU A 131 -2.87 -14.98 -7.61
C GLU A 131 -4.04 -13.99 -7.72
N TRP A 132 -4.03 -12.96 -6.90
CA TRP A 132 -5.04 -11.90 -6.96
C TRP A 132 -4.99 -11.15 -8.30
N ALA A 133 -3.80 -10.78 -8.76
CA ALA A 133 -3.61 -10.00 -9.98
C ALA A 133 -4.04 -10.76 -11.25
N GLU A 134 -3.95 -12.09 -11.24
CA GLU A 134 -4.30 -12.95 -12.38
C GLU A 134 -5.80 -13.27 -12.45
N ASN A 135 -6.53 -12.99 -11.41
CA ASN A 135 -7.97 -13.18 -11.34
C ASN A 135 -8.69 -11.85 -11.59
#